data_f9744d641a08492dcb428156b20efb67
#
_entry.id   f9744d641a08492dcb428156b20efb67
#
_cell.length_a   1.000
_cell.length_b   1.000
_cell.length_c   1.000
_cell.angle_alpha   90.00
_cell.angle_beta   90.00
_cell.angle_gamma   90.00
#
_symmetry.space_group_name_H-M   'P 1'
#
loop_
_entity.id
_entity.type
_entity.pdbx_description
1 polymer ?
#
loop_
_entity_poly.entity_id
_entity_poly.type
_entity_poly.pdbx_seq_one_letter_code
_entity_poly.pdbx_strand_id
1 'polypeptide(L)'
;MLDPNLLFEALADETRRRILALLLTRGELCVCDLFGVLNVPQPKVSRHLAVLRESALLVSRKQGTWVHYRLNPDMPLWAAQVLSAMADGVARLEPYLRDKKQVDTCCGPDARCATPARAVNSK
;
A
#
# COMPACT_ATOMS: atom_id res chain seq x y z
N MET A 1 -6.85 6.89 18.64
CA MET A 1 -6.79 8.19 17.97
C MET A 1 -5.50 8.32 17.18
N LEU A 2 -5.57 8.84 15.99
CA LEU A 2 -4.40 8.99 15.11
C LEU A 2 -3.56 10.19 15.54
N ASP A 3 -2.25 9.95 15.71
CA ASP A 3 -1.33 11.02 16.07
C ASP A 3 -0.92 11.77 14.80
N PRO A 4 -1.17 13.11 14.73
CA PRO A 4 -0.79 13.86 13.54
C PRO A 4 0.70 13.77 13.21
N ASN A 5 1.55 13.71 14.23
CA ASN A 5 2.99 13.59 13.98
C ASN A 5 3.33 12.29 13.26
N LEU A 6 2.66 11.21 13.63
CA LEU A 6 2.91 9.93 12.97
C LEU A 6 2.40 9.96 11.54
N LEU A 7 1.26 10.61 11.30
CA LEU A 7 0.74 10.73 9.94
C LEU A 7 1.71 11.46 9.03
N PHE A 8 2.17 12.64 9.46
CA PHE A 8 3.04 13.43 8.59
C PHE A 8 4.43 12.83 8.48
N GLU A 9 4.90 12.15 9.51
CA GLU A 9 6.16 11.43 9.41
C GLU A 9 6.04 10.29 8.39
N ALA A 10 4.92 9.60 8.40
CA ALA A 10 4.68 8.54 7.42
C ALA A 10 4.69 9.08 5.99
N LEU A 11 4.13 10.26 5.80
CA LEU A 11 4.07 10.88 4.47
C LEU A 11 5.40 11.48 4.02
N ALA A 12 6.38 11.55 4.89
CA ALA A 12 7.67 12.13 4.54
C ALA A 12 8.53 11.22 3.67
N ASP A 13 8.17 9.94 3.54
CA ASP A 13 8.96 8.99 2.75
C ASP A 13 8.23 8.63 1.46
N GLU A 14 8.98 8.64 0.35
CA GLU A 14 8.40 8.37 -0.96
C GLU A 14 7.79 6.97 -1.05
N THR A 15 8.48 5.96 -0.55
CA THR A 15 7.98 4.59 -0.62
C THR A 15 6.66 4.45 0.13
N ARG A 16 6.57 5.07 1.30
CA ARG A 16 5.33 5.03 2.06
C ARG A 16 4.21 5.77 1.35
N ARG A 17 4.50 6.91 0.72
CA ARG A 17 3.49 7.61 -0.08
C ARG A 17 3.00 6.74 -1.24
N ARG A 18 3.93 6.02 -1.88
CA ARG A 18 3.56 5.12 -2.99
C ARG A 18 2.61 4.02 -2.52
N ILE A 19 2.91 3.42 -1.37
CA ILE A 19 2.04 2.38 -0.79
C ILE A 19 0.65 2.94 -0.52
N LEU A 20 0.59 4.11 0.12
CA LEU A 20 -0.70 4.70 0.48
C LEU A 20 -1.50 5.08 -0.77
N ALA A 21 -0.85 5.62 -1.78
CA ALA A 21 -1.54 5.97 -3.02
C ALA A 21 -2.10 4.74 -3.72
N LEU A 22 -1.35 3.64 -3.72
CA LEU A 22 -1.83 2.40 -4.34
C LEU A 22 -3.04 1.86 -3.59
N LEU A 23 -3.02 1.89 -2.27
CA LEU A 23 -4.14 1.39 -1.48
C LEU A 23 -5.37 2.26 -1.62
N LEU A 24 -5.21 3.57 -1.79
CA LEU A 24 -6.34 4.44 -2.07
C LEU A 24 -7.00 4.09 -3.39
N THR A 25 -6.19 3.71 -4.38
CA THR A 25 -6.71 3.37 -5.70
C THR A 25 -7.36 2.00 -5.72
N ARG A 26 -6.73 1.01 -5.08
CA ARG A 26 -7.17 -0.38 -5.19
C ARG A 26 -8.00 -0.86 -4.01
N GLY A 27 -7.97 -0.15 -2.91
CA GLY A 27 -8.68 -0.56 -1.70
C GLY A 27 -7.91 -1.53 -0.84
N GLU A 28 -7.55 -2.68 -1.37
CA GLU A 28 -6.79 -3.69 -0.63
C GLU A 28 -5.81 -4.35 -1.59
N LEU A 29 -4.60 -4.59 -1.12
CA LEU A 29 -3.59 -5.27 -1.90
C LEU A 29 -2.87 -6.30 -1.04
N CYS A 30 -2.54 -7.41 -1.65
CA CYS A 30 -1.69 -8.42 -1.05
C CYS A 30 -0.26 -7.91 -0.99
N VAL A 31 0.48 -8.34 0.02
CA VAL A 31 1.87 -7.94 0.16
C VAL A 31 2.70 -8.29 -1.09
N CYS A 32 2.38 -9.40 -1.75
CA CYS A 32 3.13 -9.77 -2.95
C CYS A 32 2.85 -8.83 -4.11
N ASP A 33 1.65 -8.26 -4.19
CA ASP A 33 1.35 -7.24 -5.19
C ASP A 33 2.20 -6.00 -4.95
N LEU A 34 2.33 -5.62 -3.68
CA LEU A 34 3.14 -4.45 -3.34
C LEU A 34 4.60 -4.67 -3.68
N PHE A 35 5.15 -5.85 -3.38
CA PHE A 35 6.53 -6.15 -3.75
C PHE A 35 6.72 -6.06 -5.26
N GLY A 36 5.76 -6.59 -6.01
CA GLY A 36 5.88 -6.61 -7.47
C GLY A 36 5.81 -5.23 -8.10
N VAL A 37 4.95 -4.36 -7.57
CA VAL A 37 4.73 -3.05 -8.15
C VAL A 37 5.84 -2.07 -7.75
N LEU A 38 6.21 -2.08 -6.47
CA LEU A 38 7.12 -1.05 -5.95
C LEU A 38 8.55 -1.20 -6.46
N ASN A 39 8.95 -2.43 -6.73
CA ASN A 39 10.32 -2.70 -7.19
C ASN A 39 11.36 -2.15 -6.20
N VAL A 40 11.09 -2.36 -4.93
CA VAL A 40 11.95 -1.96 -3.82
C VAL A 40 12.26 -3.24 -3.05
N PRO A 41 13.44 -3.39 -2.46
CA PRO A 41 13.77 -4.63 -1.74
C PRO A 41 12.72 -4.98 -0.70
N GLN A 42 12.35 -6.26 -0.64
CA GLN A 42 11.29 -6.73 0.25
C GLN A 42 11.49 -6.34 1.71
N PRO A 43 12.71 -6.45 2.28
CA PRO A 43 12.88 -6.04 3.68
C PRO A 43 12.56 -4.58 3.90
N LYS A 44 12.86 -3.73 2.92
CA LYS A 44 12.55 -2.30 3.02
C LYS A 44 11.06 -2.05 2.95
N VAL A 45 10.37 -2.72 2.02
CA VAL A 45 8.92 -2.60 1.91
C VAL A 45 8.26 -3.08 3.20
N SER A 46 8.70 -4.22 3.72
CA SER A 46 8.13 -4.77 4.94
C SER A 46 8.30 -3.82 6.12
N ARG A 47 9.46 -3.15 6.21
CA ARG A 47 9.69 -2.19 7.27
C ARG A 47 8.75 -1.00 7.15
N HIS A 48 8.54 -0.49 5.93
CA HIS A 48 7.62 0.62 5.71
C HIS A 48 6.17 0.22 6.04
N LEU A 49 5.78 -1.00 5.68
CA LEU A 49 4.44 -1.48 6.02
C LEU A 49 4.25 -1.56 7.52
N ALA A 50 5.28 -1.99 8.25
CA ALA A 50 5.21 -2.04 9.71
C ALA A 50 5.04 -0.64 10.30
N VAL A 51 5.78 0.34 9.79
CA VAL A 51 5.67 1.73 10.24
C VAL A 51 4.25 2.24 10.00
N LEU A 52 3.70 1.99 8.83
CA LEU A 52 2.35 2.46 8.49
C LEU A 52 1.30 1.79 9.37
N ARG A 53 1.48 0.52 9.68
CA ARG A 53 0.55 -0.18 10.55
C ARG A 53 0.62 0.34 11.98
N GLU A 54 1.84 0.59 12.47
CA GLU A 54 2.03 1.13 13.81
C GLU A 54 1.49 2.55 13.93
N SER A 55 1.49 3.29 12.81
CA SER A 55 0.94 4.64 12.77
C SER A 55 -0.58 4.66 12.69
N ALA A 56 -1.22 3.49 12.68
CA ALA A 56 -2.67 3.35 12.57
C ALA A 56 -3.21 3.80 11.21
N LEU A 57 -2.37 3.88 10.20
CA LEU A 57 -2.81 4.21 8.84
C LEU A 57 -3.24 2.97 8.07
N LEU A 58 -2.65 1.81 8.37
CA LEU A 58 -2.96 0.56 7.70
C LEU A 58 -3.44 -0.48 8.70
N VAL A 59 -4.27 -1.38 8.20
CA VAL A 59 -4.59 -2.61 8.89
C VAL A 59 -4.26 -3.76 7.94
N SER A 60 -4.04 -4.94 8.51
CA SER A 60 -3.72 -6.10 7.72
C SER A 60 -4.64 -7.26 8.12
N ARG A 61 -4.79 -8.19 7.20
CA ARG A 61 -5.48 -9.45 7.49
C ARG A 61 -4.76 -10.57 6.78
N LYS A 62 -4.84 -11.75 7.36
CA LYS A 62 -4.30 -12.94 6.72
C LYS A 62 -5.41 -13.69 6.01
N GLN A 63 -5.08 -14.17 4.83
CA GLN A 63 -5.96 -15.08 4.11
C GLN A 63 -5.08 -16.21 3.63
N GLY A 64 -5.18 -17.35 4.30
CA GLY A 64 -4.24 -18.44 4.05
C GLY A 64 -2.85 -18.01 4.48
N THR A 65 -1.89 -18.12 3.57
CA THR A 65 -0.52 -17.72 3.83
C THR A 65 -0.24 -16.28 3.41
N TRP A 66 -1.23 -15.60 2.81
CA TRP A 66 -1.02 -14.27 2.27
C TRP A 66 -1.52 -13.20 3.21
N VAL A 67 -0.75 -12.11 3.33
CA VAL A 67 -1.13 -10.95 4.13
C VAL A 67 -1.63 -9.87 3.17
N HIS A 68 -2.79 -9.33 3.49
CA HIS A 68 -3.40 -8.25 2.72
C HIS A 68 -3.43 -6.99 3.54
N TYR A 69 -3.21 -5.86 2.90
CA TYR A 69 -3.19 -4.55 3.55
C TYR A 69 -4.25 -3.66 2.97
N ARG A 70 -4.86 -2.84 3.83
CA ARG A 70 -5.79 -1.80 3.40
C ARG A 70 -5.69 -0.64 4.36
N LEU A 71 -6.22 0.49 3.95
CA LEU A 71 -6.25 1.65 4.83
C LEU A 71 -7.16 1.35 6.01
N ASN A 72 -6.81 1.91 7.17
CA ASN A 72 -7.57 1.70 8.39
C ASN A 72 -8.95 2.33 8.22
N PRO A 73 -10.05 1.55 8.28
CA PRO A 73 -11.38 2.10 8.10
C PRO A 73 -11.82 3.03 9.23
N ASP A 74 -11.15 2.96 10.37
CA ASP A 74 -11.46 3.82 11.50
C ASP A 74 -10.63 5.10 11.52
N MET A 75 -9.93 5.38 10.42
CA MET A 75 -9.14 6.59 10.29
C MET A 75 -10.03 7.82 10.37
N PRO A 76 -9.62 8.87 11.11
CA PRO A 76 -10.42 10.10 11.14
C PRO A 76 -10.58 10.69 9.74
N LEU A 77 -11.69 11.37 9.52
CA LEU A 77 -11.97 11.95 8.21
C LEU A 77 -10.86 12.88 7.75
N TRP A 78 -10.33 13.72 8.65
CA TRP A 78 -9.30 14.66 8.25
C TRP A 78 -8.04 13.95 7.72
N ALA A 79 -7.70 12.80 8.32
CA ALA A 79 -6.56 12.02 7.88
C ALA A 79 -6.82 11.41 6.51
N ALA A 80 -8.01 10.86 6.32
CA ALA A 80 -8.39 10.32 5.01
C ALA A 80 -8.35 11.40 3.94
N GLN A 81 -8.77 12.61 4.28
CA GLN A 81 -8.73 13.74 3.34
C GLN A 81 -7.29 14.13 3.00
N VAL A 82 -6.39 14.11 3.98
CA VAL A 82 -4.97 14.40 3.72
C VAL A 82 -4.39 13.36 2.76
N LEU A 83 -4.66 12.08 3.01
CA LEU A 83 -4.15 11.03 2.14
C LEU A 83 -4.70 11.13 0.74
N SER A 84 -5.99 11.42 0.63
CA SER A 84 -6.64 11.57 -0.67
C SER A 84 -6.07 12.75 -1.44
N ALA A 85 -5.87 13.88 -0.77
CA ALA A 85 -5.28 15.06 -1.40
C ALA A 85 -3.86 14.78 -1.86
N MET A 86 -3.09 14.07 -1.04
CA MET A 86 -1.73 13.69 -1.41
C MET A 86 -1.75 12.83 -2.67
N ALA A 87 -2.60 11.80 -2.69
CA ALA A 87 -2.67 10.89 -3.83
C ALA A 87 -3.06 11.63 -5.09
N ASP A 88 -4.03 12.55 -5.01
CA ASP A 88 -4.42 13.35 -6.17
C ASP A 88 -3.27 14.23 -6.64
N GLY A 89 -2.52 14.80 -5.71
CA GLY A 89 -1.44 15.71 -6.05
C GLY A 89 -0.27 15.03 -6.74
N VAL A 90 -0.03 13.75 -6.43
CA VAL A 90 1.10 13.03 -7.01
C VAL A 90 0.71 12.11 -8.16
N ALA A 91 -0.57 12.03 -8.49
CA ALA A 91 -1.09 11.00 -9.40
C ALA A 91 -0.41 11.00 -10.77
N ARG A 92 0.02 12.16 -11.24
CA ARG A 92 0.66 12.30 -12.56
C ARG A 92 2.17 12.35 -12.49
N LEU A 93 2.74 12.24 -11.28
CA LEU A 93 4.17 12.27 -11.10
C LEU A 93 4.73 10.87 -11.08
N GLU A 94 5.99 10.74 -11.51
CA GLU A 94 6.68 9.47 -11.33
C GLU A 94 7.29 9.43 -9.93
N PRO A 95 7.34 8.28 -9.29
CA PRO A 95 6.98 6.94 -9.81
C PRO A 95 5.49 6.57 -9.64
N TYR A 96 4.67 7.45 -9.12
CA TYR A 96 3.26 7.13 -8.79
C TYR A 96 2.45 6.74 -10.03
N LEU A 97 2.67 7.43 -11.14
CA LEU A 97 1.96 7.12 -12.37
C LEU A 97 2.32 5.72 -12.86
N ARG A 98 3.61 5.39 -12.84
CA ARG A 98 4.07 4.06 -13.23
C ARG A 98 3.49 2.99 -12.30
N ASP A 99 3.48 3.28 -11.00
CA ASP A 99 2.93 2.34 -10.02
C ASP A 99 1.47 2.02 -10.32
N LYS A 100 0.69 3.03 -10.63
CA LYS A 100 -0.72 2.83 -10.92
C LYS A 100 -0.90 1.97 -12.17
N LYS A 101 -0.15 2.25 -13.20
CA LYS A 101 -0.22 1.45 -14.42
C LYS A 101 0.19 0.01 -14.17
N GLN A 102 1.21 -0.17 -13.38
CA GLN A 102 1.73 -1.50 -13.06
C GLN A 102 0.71 -2.30 -12.27
N VAL A 103 0.09 -1.70 -11.26
CA VAL A 103 -0.87 -2.41 -10.44
C VAL A 103 -2.13 -2.74 -11.23
N ASP A 104 -2.55 -1.88 -12.13
CA ASP A 104 -3.71 -2.14 -12.97
C ASP A 104 -3.46 -3.34 -13.89
N THR A 105 -2.23 -3.50 -14.34
CA THR A 105 -1.87 -4.58 -15.24
C THR A 105 -1.64 -5.89 -14.50
N CYS A 106 -0.92 -5.84 -13.38
CA CYS A 106 -0.47 -7.04 -12.68
C CYS A 106 -1.41 -7.50 -11.60
N CYS A 107 -2.22 -6.60 -11.07
CA CYS A 107 -2.98 -6.85 -9.85
C CYS A 107 -4.46 -6.55 -10.04
N GLY A 108 -5.00 -6.95 -11.18
CA GLY A 108 -6.43 -6.78 -11.45
C GLY A 108 -7.27 -7.73 -10.62
N PRO A 109 -8.58 -7.79 -10.94
CA PRO A 109 -9.48 -8.69 -10.20
C PRO A 109 -9.01 -10.15 -10.20
N ASP A 110 -8.25 -10.52 -11.22
CA ASP A 110 -7.70 -11.87 -11.32
C ASP A 110 -6.25 -11.88 -10.87
N ALA A 111 -5.90 -11.04 -9.94
CA ALA A 111 -4.54 -10.86 -9.49
C ALA A 111 -3.91 -12.19 -9.09
N ARG A 112 -2.65 -12.27 -9.40
CA ARG A 112 -1.92 -13.50 -9.16
C ARG A 112 -1.74 -13.81 -7.71
N CYS A 113 -1.81 -12.82 -6.85
CA CYS A 113 -1.76 -13.06 -5.43
C CYS A 113 -2.91 -13.92 -4.96
N ALA A 114 -3.99 -13.89 -5.70
CA ALA A 114 -5.13 -14.73 -5.38
C ALA A 114 -4.89 -16.18 -5.80
N THR A 115 -3.85 -16.42 -6.58
CA THR A 115 -3.55 -17.77 -7.03
C THR A 115 -2.27 -18.25 -6.38
N PRO A 116 -2.28 -19.43 -5.80
CA PRO A 116 -1.10 -19.97 -5.14
C PRO A 116 0.02 -20.31 -6.09
N ALA A 117 -0.24 -20.27 -7.34
CA ALA A 117 0.77 -20.63 -8.33
C ALA A 117 2.04 -19.82 -8.19
N ARG A 118 1.93 -18.75 -7.59
CA ARG A 118 3.09 -18.01 -7.37
C ARG A 118 3.76 -18.36 -6.17
N ALA A 119 3.63 -18.94 -6.39
CA ALA A 119 3.93 -19.00 -5.49
C ALA A 119 4.89 -19.18 -5.14
N VAL A 120 4.98 -19.05 -5.70
CA VAL A 120 5.31 -19.14 -5.26
C VAL A 120 5.89 -19.05 -4.81
N ASN A 121 6.01 -18.91 -4.98
CA ASN A 121 6.16 -18.77 -4.49
C ASN A 121 6.48 -18.79 -3.85
N SER A 122 6.58 -18.75 -3.97
CA SER A 122 6.46 -18.73 -3.40
C SER A 122 6.77 -19.09 -2.95
N LYS A 123 7.01 -19.23 -3.25
CA LYS A 123 6.95 -19.64 -2.88
C LYS A 123 7.26 -19.91 -2.79
#